data_ab440855e411b6bd9b0673d191cfb9b5
#
_entry.id   ab440855e411b6bd9b0673d191cfb9b5
#
_cell.length_a   1.000
_cell.length_b   1.000
_cell.length_c   1.000
_cell.angle_alpha   90.00
_cell.angle_beta   90.00
_cell.angle_gamma   90.00
#
_symmetry.space_group_name_H-M   'P 1'
#
loop_
_entity.id
_entity.type
_entity.pdbx_description
1 polymer ?
#
loop_
_entity_poly.entity_id
_entity_poly.type
_entity_poly.pdbx_seq_one_letter_code
_entity_poly.pdbx_strand_id
1 'polypeptide(L)'
;MGEYILKDMVRKRGIADRFEIDSAAVSREEEGNSIYPPARRELEKHGVAFTNRRARLITARDYAYFDRIYYMDSRNASYLLRLFPKDSGKCRPLLEREVADPWYYGNFDETWADIYEGCRRILEELL
;
A
#
# COMPACT_ATOMS: atom_id res chain seq x y z
N MET A 1 -0.30 3.22 -5.00
CA MET A 1 -1.60 3.90 -4.72
C MET A 1 -1.97 3.91 -3.24
N GLY A 2 -1.81 2.80 -2.55
CA GLY A 2 -2.24 2.70 -1.14
C GLY A 2 -1.66 3.75 -0.22
N GLU A 3 -0.36 4.03 -0.35
CA GLU A 3 0.31 5.07 0.44
C GLU A 3 -0.39 6.42 0.30
N TYR A 4 -0.67 6.83 -0.94
CA TYR A 4 -1.24 8.15 -1.20
C TYR A 4 -2.71 8.24 -0.80
N ILE A 5 -3.46 7.16 -0.98
CA ILE A 5 -4.86 7.09 -0.55
C ILE A 5 -4.95 7.22 0.97
N LEU A 6 -4.13 6.48 1.72
CA LEU A 6 -4.14 6.54 3.16
C LEU A 6 -3.66 7.90 3.68
N LYS A 7 -2.62 8.47 3.07
CA LYS A 7 -2.16 9.83 3.40
C LYS A 7 -3.27 10.86 3.21
N ASP A 8 -4.02 10.76 2.13
CA ASP A 8 -5.14 11.65 1.84
C ASP A 8 -6.24 11.53 2.90
N MET A 9 -6.57 10.31 3.29
CA MET A 9 -7.59 10.06 4.32
C MET A 9 -7.22 10.68 5.67
N VAL A 10 -5.98 10.46 6.14
CA VAL A 10 -5.56 11.01 7.44
C VAL A 10 -5.46 12.53 7.41
N ARG A 11 -5.07 13.10 6.28
CA ARG A 11 -5.03 14.55 6.09
C ARG A 11 -6.43 15.14 6.18
N LYS A 12 -7.41 14.54 5.51
CA LYS A 12 -8.81 15.01 5.52
C LYS A 12 -9.44 14.88 6.89
N ARG A 13 -9.00 13.94 7.70
CA ARG A 13 -9.48 13.78 9.09
C ARG A 13 -8.72 14.65 10.10
N GLY A 14 -7.70 15.38 9.66
CA GLY A 14 -6.90 16.24 10.52
C GLY A 14 -5.99 15.50 11.48
N ILE A 15 -5.61 14.27 11.17
CA ILE A 15 -4.80 13.39 12.03
C ILE A 15 -3.49 12.94 11.35
N ALA A 16 -3.06 13.64 10.31
CA ALA A 16 -1.86 13.27 9.56
C ALA A 16 -0.61 13.18 10.42
N ASP A 17 -0.52 14.02 11.46
CA ASP A 17 0.61 14.03 12.39
C ASP A 17 0.71 12.81 13.30
N ARG A 18 -0.34 12.00 13.35
CA ARG A 18 -0.38 10.75 14.12
C ARG A 18 0.12 9.54 13.35
N PHE A 19 0.37 9.69 12.04
CA PHE A 19 0.71 8.58 11.17
C PHE A 19 1.96 8.87 10.36
N GLU A 20 2.81 7.86 10.23
CA GLU A 20 3.89 7.85 9.26
C GLU A 20 3.59 6.74 8.26
N ILE A 21 3.35 7.11 7.02
CA ILE A 21 2.87 6.21 5.97
C ILE A 21 3.88 6.18 4.84
N ASP A 22 4.25 4.97 4.43
CA ASP A 22 5.20 4.77 3.35
C ASP A 22 4.83 3.51 2.57
N SER A 23 5.47 3.28 1.45
CA SER A 23 5.31 2.07 0.66
C SER A 23 6.66 1.55 0.19
N ALA A 24 6.73 0.25 -0.08
CA ALA A 24 7.93 -0.39 -0.57
C ALA A 24 7.58 -1.59 -1.43
N ALA A 25 8.50 -1.95 -2.33
CA ALA A 25 8.39 -3.16 -3.14
C ALA A 25 8.98 -4.34 -2.38
N VAL A 26 8.49 -5.54 -2.66
CA VAL A 26 9.00 -6.78 -2.05
C VAL A 26 9.95 -7.53 -2.98
N SER A 27 10.02 -7.15 -4.24
CA SER A 27 10.93 -7.75 -5.22
C SER A 27 11.69 -6.69 -5.99
N ARG A 28 12.86 -7.08 -6.50
CA ARG A 28 13.72 -6.17 -7.29
C ARG A 28 13.13 -5.83 -8.65
N GLU A 29 12.16 -6.59 -9.13
CA GLU A 29 11.52 -6.35 -10.42
C GLU A 29 10.86 -4.97 -10.49
N GLU A 30 10.37 -4.47 -9.36
CA GLU A 30 9.70 -3.19 -9.29
C GLU A 30 10.59 -2.06 -8.78
N GLU A 31 11.79 -2.38 -8.30
CA GLU A 31 12.71 -1.38 -7.76
C GLU A 31 13.10 -0.34 -8.81
N GLY A 32 12.98 0.92 -8.45
CA GLY A 32 13.31 2.03 -9.33
C GLY A 32 12.19 2.47 -10.26
N ASN A 33 11.07 1.75 -10.31
CA ASN A 33 9.94 2.13 -11.14
C ASN A 33 9.18 3.32 -10.53
N SER A 34 8.78 4.26 -11.39
CA SER A 34 7.88 5.33 -10.99
C SER A 34 6.44 4.80 -10.93
N ILE A 35 5.51 5.63 -10.46
CA ILE A 35 4.09 5.26 -10.42
C ILE A 35 3.63 4.93 -11.84
N TYR A 36 3.00 3.75 -11.98
CA TYR A 36 2.45 3.30 -13.25
C TYR A 36 1.45 4.34 -13.78
N PRO A 37 1.55 4.77 -15.05
CA PRO A 37 0.71 5.87 -15.55
C PRO A 37 -0.79 5.71 -15.35
N PRO A 38 -1.42 4.54 -15.56
CA PRO A 38 -2.84 4.37 -15.26
C PRO A 38 -3.17 4.55 -13.78
N ALA A 39 -2.27 4.16 -12.87
CA ALA A 39 -2.46 4.38 -11.43
C ALA A 39 -2.40 5.86 -11.10
N ARG A 40 -1.46 6.59 -11.73
CA ARG A 40 -1.36 8.04 -11.60
C ARG A 40 -2.65 8.73 -12.03
N ARG A 41 -3.19 8.34 -13.18
CA ARG A 41 -4.46 8.89 -13.69
C ARG A 41 -5.61 8.63 -12.72
N GLU A 42 -5.63 7.46 -12.10
CA GLU A 42 -6.68 7.12 -11.13
C GLU A 42 -6.59 8.02 -9.89
N LEU A 43 -5.38 8.27 -9.38
CA LEU A 43 -5.17 9.19 -8.25
C LEU A 43 -5.62 10.60 -8.60
N GLU A 44 -5.26 11.08 -9.80
CA GLU A 44 -5.68 12.40 -10.28
C GLU A 44 -7.20 12.51 -10.40
N LYS A 45 -7.84 11.47 -10.92
CA LYS A 45 -9.29 11.40 -11.08
C LYS A 45 -10.02 11.58 -9.75
N HIS A 46 -9.47 11.04 -8.67
CA HIS A 46 -10.05 11.14 -7.33
C HIS A 46 -9.52 12.31 -6.51
N GLY A 47 -8.68 13.14 -7.11
CA GLY A 47 -8.14 14.32 -6.44
C GLY A 47 -7.14 14.01 -5.32
N VAL A 48 -6.46 12.88 -5.40
CA VAL A 48 -5.48 12.46 -4.40
C VAL A 48 -4.09 12.93 -4.80
N ALA A 49 -3.43 13.69 -3.93
CA ALA A 49 -2.07 14.16 -4.15
C ALA A 49 -1.07 13.00 -4.09
N PHE A 50 -0.07 13.05 -4.96
CA PHE A 50 1.01 12.07 -4.99
C PHE A 50 2.31 12.74 -5.42
N THR A 51 3.43 12.03 -5.18
CA THR A 51 4.75 12.48 -5.62
C THR A 51 5.33 11.48 -6.62
N ASN A 52 6.24 11.95 -7.49
CA ASN A 52 6.92 11.09 -8.47
C ASN A 52 8.09 10.36 -7.82
N ARG A 53 7.79 9.50 -6.87
CA ARG A 53 8.77 8.71 -6.17
C ARG A 53 8.95 7.37 -6.87
N ARG A 54 10.19 6.88 -6.91
CA ARG A 54 10.48 5.56 -7.46
C ARG A 54 10.27 4.49 -6.39
N ALA A 55 9.85 3.30 -6.83
CA ALA A 55 9.70 2.17 -5.93
C ALA A 55 11.05 1.81 -5.31
N ARG A 56 11.05 1.59 -4.00
CA ARG A 56 12.21 1.13 -3.24
C ARG A 56 11.92 -0.24 -2.65
N LEU A 57 12.98 -1.02 -2.45
CA LEU A 57 12.85 -2.35 -1.86
C LEU A 57 12.68 -2.23 -0.34
N ILE A 58 11.80 -3.06 0.23
CA ILE A 58 11.63 -3.14 1.69
C ILE A 58 12.91 -3.64 2.35
N THR A 59 13.23 -3.10 3.52
CA THR A 59 14.45 -3.46 4.26
C THR A 59 14.08 -3.99 5.65
N ALA A 60 15.06 -4.63 6.32
CA ALA A 60 14.91 -5.05 7.70
C ALA A 60 14.65 -3.87 8.64
N ARG A 61 15.20 -2.70 8.32
CA ARG A 61 14.95 -1.47 9.07
C ARG A 61 13.49 -1.05 8.97
N ASP A 62 12.89 -1.14 7.77
CA ASP A 62 11.47 -0.86 7.57
C ASP A 62 10.61 -1.76 8.44
N TYR A 63 10.93 -3.06 8.45
CA TYR A 63 10.19 -4.02 9.25
C TYR A 63 10.25 -3.69 10.74
N ALA A 64 11.41 -3.29 11.24
CA ALA A 64 11.58 -2.93 12.64
C ALA A 64 10.90 -1.60 12.98
N TYR A 65 10.90 -0.65 12.06
CA TYR A 65 10.44 0.72 12.29
C TYR A 65 8.93 0.86 12.29
N PHE A 66 8.27 0.30 11.27
CA PHE A 66 6.81 0.44 11.12
C PHE A 66 6.05 -0.52 12.04
N ASP A 67 4.96 -0.03 12.61
CA ASP A 67 4.12 -0.83 13.51
C ASP A 67 3.30 -1.87 12.76
N ARG A 68 2.91 -1.56 11.51
CA ARG A 68 2.08 -2.40 10.68
C ARG A 68 2.61 -2.40 9.25
N ILE A 69 2.53 -3.55 8.60
CA ILE A 69 2.89 -3.71 7.19
C ILE A 69 1.73 -4.44 6.51
N TYR A 70 1.16 -3.81 5.48
CA TYR A 70 0.01 -4.38 4.77
C TYR A 70 0.42 -4.80 3.36
N TYR A 71 0.00 -5.99 2.96
CA TYR A 71 0.24 -6.50 1.62
C TYR A 71 -1.10 -6.69 0.90
N MET A 72 -1.06 -6.77 -0.43
CA MET A 72 -2.26 -6.77 -1.26
C MET A 72 -2.63 -8.12 -1.85
N ASP A 73 -1.65 -9.02 -2.00
CA ASP A 73 -1.89 -10.34 -2.60
C ASP A 73 -1.01 -11.42 -1.99
N SER A 74 -1.27 -12.68 -2.38
CA SER A 74 -0.53 -13.83 -1.87
C SER A 74 0.94 -13.84 -2.30
N ARG A 75 1.26 -13.22 -3.43
CA ARG A 75 2.65 -13.10 -3.90
C ARG A 75 3.45 -12.18 -2.97
N ASN A 76 2.86 -11.04 -2.62
CA ASN A 76 3.46 -10.15 -1.62
C ASN A 76 3.68 -10.88 -0.29
N ALA A 77 2.68 -11.62 0.16
CA ALA A 77 2.75 -12.39 1.40
C ALA A 77 3.90 -13.39 1.38
N SER A 78 4.08 -14.11 0.27
CA SER A 78 5.16 -15.08 0.11
C SER A 78 6.54 -14.44 0.21
N TYR A 79 6.74 -13.29 -0.45
CA TYR A 79 8.00 -12.56 -0.38
C TYR A 79 8.27 -12.06 1.04
N LEU A 80 7.26 -11.51 1.72
CA LEU A 80 7.41 -11.02 3.09
C LEU A 80 7.77 -12.15 4.05
N LEU A 81 7.17 -13.33 3.88
CA LEU A 81 7.47 -14.49 4.72
C LEU A 81 8.92 -14.96 4.54
N ARG A 82 9.45 -14.88 3.31
CA ARG A 82 10.85 -15.23 3.04
C ARG A 82 11.81 -14.23 3.67
N LEU A 83 11.46 -12.93 3.60
CA LEU A 83 12.30 -11.87 4.15
C LEU A 83 12.23 -11.82 5.69
N PHE A 84 11.05 -12.08 6.23
CA PHE A 84 10.78 -11.96 7.66
C PHE A 84 10.07 -13.22 8.19
N PRO A 85 10.80 -14.37 8.23
CA PRO A 85 10.18 -15.66 8.59
C PRO A 85 9.70 -15.73 10.05
N LYS A 86 10.15 -14.82 10.89
CA LYS A 86 9.75 -14.77 12.30
C LYS A 86 8.65 -13.76 12.57
N ASP A 87 8.01 -13.24 11.53
CA ASP A 87 6.91 -12.29 11.70
C ASP A 87 5.78 -12.92 12.52
N SER A 88 5.27 -12.17 13.49
CA SER A 88 4.23 -12.63 14.41
C SER A 88 2.95 -11.79 14.30
N GLY A 89 2.59 -11.37 13.08
CA GLY A 89 1.35 -10.65 12.83
C GLY A 89 1.51 -9.18 12.51
N LYS A 90 2.72 -8.69 12.35
CA LYS A 90 2.97 -7.31 11.89
C LYS A 90 2.57 -7.17 10.43
N CYS A 91 2.87 -8.16 9.60
CA CYS A 91 2.49 -8.20 8.20
C CYS A 91 1.09 -8.78 8.07
N ARG A 92 0.16 -8.02 7.50
CA ARG A 92 -1.26 -8.38 7.40
C ARG A 92 -1.79 -8.07 6.01
N PRO A 93 -2.82 -8.81 5.54
CA PRO A 93 -3.46 -8.45 4.28
C PRO A 93 -4.24 -7.14 4.41
N LEU A 94 -4.25 -6.36 3.34
CA LEU A 94 -5.03 -5.13 3.28
C LEU A 94 -6.53 -5.42 3.34
N LEU A 95 -6.95 -6.47 2.62
CA LEU A 95 -8.32 -6.99 2.63
C LEU A 95 -8.28 -8.49 2.95
N GLU A 96 -9.41 -9.07 3.31
CA GLU A 96 -9.54 -10.51 3.54
C GLU A 96 -9.33 -11.32 2.26
N ARG A 97 -9.47 -10.69 1.10
CA ARG A 97 -9.19 -11.25 -0.22
C ARG A 97 -8.09 -10.45 -0.90
N GLU A 98 -7.57 -10.93 -2.01
CA GLU A 98 -6.58 -10.19 -2.79
C GLU A 98 -7.20 -8.90 -3.37
N VAL A 99 -6.39 -7.85 -3.42
CA VAL A 99 -6.76 -6.60 -4.10
C VAL A 99 -6.79 -6.88 -5.61
N ALA A 100 -7.79 -6.36 -6.30
CA ALA A 100 -7.92 -6.54 -7.73
C ALA A 100 -6.68 -6.03 -8.48
N ASP A 101 -6.11 -6.89 -9.33
CA ASP A 101 -4.91 -6.56 -10.11
C ASP A 101 -5.34 -6.01 -11.47
N PRO A 102 -5.04 -4.73 -11.77
CA PRO A 102 -5.47 -4.12 -13.02
C PRO A 102 -4.83 -4.74 -14.26
N TRP A 103 -3.71 -5.45 -14.12
CA TRP A 103 -3.08 -6.17 -15.23
C TRP A 103 -3.99 -7.28 -15.78
N TYR A 104 -4.76 -7.93 -14.89
CA TYR A 104 -5.66 -9.02 -15.28
C TYR A 104 -7.06 -8.53 -15.63
N TYR A 105 -7.54 -7.51 -14.94
CA TYR A 105 -8.92 -7.03 -15.08
C TYR A 105 -9.03 -5.75 -15.89
N GLY A 106 -7.90 -5.06 -16.11
CA GLY A 106 -7.86 -3.83 -16.89
C GLY A 106 -8.66 -2.66 -16.31
N ASN A 107 -9.09 -2.78 -15.06
CA ASN A 107 -9.99 -1.82 -14.44
C ASN A 107 -9.38 -1.26 -13.14
N PHE A 108 -8.82 -0.07 -13.23
CA PHE A 108 -8.26 0.62 -12.08
C PHE A 108 -9.33 1.13 -11.10
N ASP A 109 -10.57 1.30 -11.54
CA ASP A 109 -11.66 1.70 -10.64
C ASP A 109 -11.89 0.63 -9.56
N GLU A 110 -11.85 -0.65 -9.95
CA GLU A 110 -11.99 -1.74 -8.99
C GLU A 110 -10.80 -1.80 -8.04
N THR A 111 -9.59 -1.65 -8.56
CA THR A 111 -8.38 -1.58 -7.75
C THR A 111 -8.44 -0.42 -6.76
N TRP A 112 -8.86 0.76 -7.23
CA TRP A 112 -9.07 1.93 -6.37
C TRP A 112 -10.02 1.61 -5.23
N ALA A 113 -11.20 1.06 -5.56
CA ALA A 113 -12.23 0.75 -4.57
C ALA A 113 -11.72 -0.23 -3.51
N ASP A 114 -10.97 -1.25 -3.92
CA ASP A 114 -10.38 -2.23 -3.01
C ASP A 114 -9.37 -1.59 -2.07
N ILE A 115 -8.47 -0.78 -2.60
CA ILE A 115 -7.45 -0.13 -1.79
C ILE A 115 -8.09 0.89 -0.85
N TYR A 116 -9.06 1.65 -1.34
CA TYR A 116 -9.80 2.63 -0.53
C TYR A 116 -10.47 1.94 0.66
N GLU A 117 -11.16 0.82 0.42
CA GLU A 117 -11.81 0.05 1.48
C GLU A 117 -10.80 -0.50 2.48
N GLY A 118 -9.65 -1.01 2.01
CA GLY A 118 -8.60 -1.49 2.87
C GLY A 118 -8.04 -0.38 3.77
N CYS A 119 -7.79 0.79 3.21
CA CYS A 119 -7.31 1.95 3.97
C CYS A 119 -8.34 2.40 5.00
N ARG A 120 -9.62 2.39 4.65
CA ARG A 120 -10.71 2.72 5.57
C ARG A 120 -10.72 1.76 6.77
N ARG A 121 -10.55 0.46 6.51
CA ARG A 121 -10.48 -0.56 7.57
C ARG A 121 -9.28 -0.38 8.49
N ILE A 122 -8.13 0.00 7.93
CA ILE A 122 -6.93 0.31 8.74
C ILE A 122 -7.24 1.41 9.73
N LEU A 123 -7.87 2.48 9.29
CA LEU A 123 -8.20 3.60 10.16
C LEU A 123 -9.23 3.22 11.21
N GLU A 124 -10.23 2.42 10.88
CA GLU A 124 -11.19 1.91 11.86
C GLU A 124 -10.50 1.08 12.95
N GLU A 125 -9.54 0.24 12.56
CA GLU A 125 -8.83 -0.62 13.50
C GLU A 125 -7.90 0.18 14.42
N LEU A 126 -7.25 1.22 13.90
CA LEU A 126 -6.25 1.99 14.64
C LEU A 126 -6.82 3.19 15.42
N LEU A 127 -8.02 3.61 15.10
CA LEU A 127 -8.71 4.71 15.76
C LEU A 127 -9.83 4.20 16.65
#